data_0ee05e2bfb16d62d8612cbd7ca42ce42
#
_entry.id   0ee05e2bfb16d62d8612cbd7ca42ce42
#
_cell.length_a   1.000
_cell.length_b   1.000
_cell.length_c   1.000
_cell.angle_alpha   90.00
_cell.angle_beta   90.00
_cell.angle_gamma   90.00
#
_symmetry.space_group_name_H-M   'P 1'
#
loop_
_entity.id
_entity.type
_entity.pdbx_description
1 polymer ?
#
loop_
_entity_poly.entity_id
_entity_poly.type
_entity_poly.pdbx_seq_one_letter_code
_entity_poly.pdbx_strand_id
1 'polypeptide(L)'
;MNSEIDNKMGRSRIHFWDRCFYKRDLFLSGDYDRSPIHRLSVTVVIAGDKPFLIQDENNQEQHCQGIILGPNMNDTSIHAINSETTTFDAFITTPAYWDLMSTLNGEQTRSFTPTELLKTQKLCNESFNKELSQIQIASLFDSIIDALCDRNIAKKNDLRIEEVCRLIEEHPANEITIKFLAGKINLSESRLRALFKQEMQCALSLYIRNVAVWKTLPMLAKGSNFTEAAHEAGFHDLSHYSRAVAGFTGGSPSDIHSEEFSLTFGFDTT
;
A
#
# COMPACT_ATOMS: atom_id res chain seq x y z
N MET A 1 25.32 -14.61 -26.76
CA MET A 1 24.36 -13.54 -27.08
C MET A 1 23.21 -13.58 -26.04
N ASN A 2 23.59 -13.61 -24.73
CA ASN A 2 22.65 -13.74 -23.60
C ASN A 2 23.10 -12.91 -22.39
N SER A 3 23.78 -11.77 -22.57
CA SER A 3 24.30 -10.94 -21.48
C SER A 3 23.78 -9.49 -21.46
N GLU A 4 22.78 -9.14 -22.27
CA GLU A 4 22.26 -7.77 -22.39
C GLU A 4 20.85 -7.60 -21.82
N ILE A 5 20.21 -8.66 -21.29
CA ILE A 5 18.85 -8.59 -20.76
C ILE A 5 18.85 -8.33 -19.24
N ASP A 6 19.95 -8.59 -18.55
CA ASP A 6 20.05 -8.55 -17.07
C ASP A 6 20.26 -7.15 -16.43
N ASN A 7 20.25 -6.08 -17.21
CA ASN A 7 20.55 -4.74 -16.69
C ASN A 7 19.37 -3.76 -16.74
N LYS A 8 18.13 -4.25 -16.86
CA LYS A 8 16.94 -3.41 -17.09
C LYS A 8 16.13 -3.05 -15.85
N MET A 9 16.28 -3.77 -14.75
CA MET A 9 15.61 -3.42 -13.48
C MET A 9 16.56 -2.63 -12.58
N GLY A 10 16.18 -1.41 -12.30
CA GLY A 10 16.84 -0.61 -11.30
C GLY A 10 16.62 -1.17 -9.89
N ARG A 11 17.43 -0.75 -8.93
CA ARG A 11 17.34 -1.21 -7.54
C ARG A 11 16.05 -0.69 -6.90
N SER A 12 15.21 -1.61 -6.43
CA SER A 12 14.05 -1.30 -5.59
C SER A 12 14.40 -1.48 -4.12
N ARG A 13 14.09 -0.48 -3.29
CA ARG A 13 14.16 -0.59 -1.82
C ARG A 13 12.78 -0.40 -1.26
N ILE A 14 12.31 -1.38 -0.48
CA ILE A 14 10.99 -1.35 0.13
C ILE A 14 11.15 -1.44 1.65
N HIS A 15 10.52 -0.52 2.36
CA HIS A 15 10.45 -0.52 3.82
C HIS A 15 9.00 -0.58 4.25
N PHE A 16 8.67 -1.49 5.13
CA PHE A 16 7.36 -1.61 5.75
C PHE A 16 7.42 -1.14 7.21
N TRP A 17 6.44 -0.33 7.64
CA TRP A 17 6.25 0.03 9.05
C TRP A 17 4.77 0.35 9.28
N ASP A 18 4.28 0.06 10.46
CA ASP A 18 2.93 0.40 10.95
C ASP A 18 1.85 0.48 9.85
N ARG A 19 1.77 -0.58 9.00
CA ARG A 19 0.85 -0.70 7.86
C ARG A 19 0.98 0.38 6.80
N CYS A 20 2.12 0.98 6.74
CA CYS A 20 2.55 1.82 5.65
C CYS A 20 3.72 1.14 4.92
N PHE A 21 3.96 1.50 3.69
CA PHE A 21 5.22 1.18 3.07
C PHE A 21 5.79 2.36 2.29
N TYR A 22 7.09 2.38 2.21
CA TYR A 22 7.87 3.25 1.38
C TYR A 22 8.60 2.40 0.34
N LYS A 23 8.53 2.80 -0.91
CA LYS A 23 9.26 2.18 -2.00
C LYS A 23 10.01 3.25 -2.76
N ARG A 24 11.27 2.98 -3.04
CA ARG A 24 12.09 3.79 -3.91
C ARG A 24 12.55 2.95 -5.07
N ASP A 25 12.22 3.37 -6.27
CA ASP A 25 12.58 2.73 -7.51
C ASP A 25 13.50 3.64 -8.32
N LEU A 26 14.59 3.07 -8.81
CA LEU A 26 15.44 3.67 -9.83
C LEU A 26 15.20 2.92 -11.13
N PHE A 27 14.49 3.53 -12.06
CA PHE A 27 14.23 2.97 -13.38
C PHE A 27 15.35 3.37 -14.32
N LEU A 28 16.26 2.42 -14.65
CA LEU A 28 17.37 2.66 -15.57
C LEU A 28 16.94 2.53 -17.03
N SER A 29 16.00 1.64 -17.33
CA SER A 29 15.38 1.53 -18.68
C SER A 29 14.19 0.58 -18.63
N GLY A 30 13.11 0.91 -19.34
CA GLY A 30 11.96 0.04 -19.54
C GLY A 30 10.71 0.48 -18.80
N ASP A 31 9.60 -0.09 -19.21
CA ASP A 31 8.29 0.13 -18.64
C ASP A 31 8.18 -0.62 -17.31
N TYR A 32 7.69 0.05 -16.29
CA TYR A 32 7.23 -0.58 -15.08
C TYR A 32 5.74 -0.86 -15.22
N ASP A 33 5.43 -2.08 -15.63
CA ASP A 33 4.06 -2.58 -15.66
C ASP A 33 3.66 -2.99 -14.25
N ARG A 34 2.71 -2.28 -13.68
CA ARG A 34 2.09 -2.69 -12.42
C ARG A 34 0.95 -3.65 -12.75
N SER A 35 1.14 -4.92 -12.44
CA SER A 35 0.02 -5.87 -12.39
C SER A 35 -1.12 -5.34 -11.52
N PRO A 36 -2.39 -5.66 -11.83
CA PRO A 36 -3.55 -5.19 -11.06
C PRO A 36 -3.35 -5.45 -9.56
N ILE A 37 -3.38 -4.38 -8.77
CA ILE A 37 -3.15 -4.46 -7.33
C ILE A 37 -4.46 -4.17 -6.59
N HIS A 38 -5.00 -5.19 -5.93
CA HIS A 38 -6.20 -5.08 -5.09
C HIS A 38 -5.85 -4.65 -3.66
N ARG A 39 -5.08 -3.56 -3.52
CA ARG A 39 -4.73 -3.01 -2.21
C ARG A 39 -5.78 -2.05 -1.70
N LEU A 40 -6.02 -2.14 -0.40
CA LEU A 40 -6.80 -1.16 0.35
C LEU A 40 -5.86 -0.08 0.92
N SER A 41 -5.07 0.53 0.05
CA SER A 41 -4.17 1.63 0.39
C SER A 41 -4.34 2.79 -0.56
N VAL A 42 -4.08 3.98 -0.06
CA VAL A 42 -3.86 5.17 -0.88
C VAL A 42 -2.38 5.27 -1.15
N THR A 43 -2.04 5.48 -2.42
CA THR A 43 -0.65 5.53 -2.88
C THR A 43 -0.29 6.96 -3.25
N VAL A 44 0.82 7.45 -2.74
CA VAL A 44 1.46 8.71 -3.16
C VAL A 44 2.68 8.37 -3.99
N VAL A 45 2.76 8.88 -5.22
CA VAL A 45 3.91 8.69 -6.11
C VAL A 45 4.52 10.05 -6.43
N ILE A 46 5.81 10.17 -6.23
CA ILE A 46 6.59 11.40 -6.43
C ILE A 46 7.75 11.09 -7.36
N ALA A 47 7.85 11.82 -8.46
CA ALA A 47 8.98 11.75 -9.37
C ALA A 47 10.21 12.46 -8.79
N GLY A 48 11.39 11.95 -9.13
CA GLY A 48 12.63 12.71 -9.00
C GLY A 48 12.72 13.81 -10.08
N ASP A 49 13.81 13.78 -10.84
CA ASP A 49 14.07 14.85 -11.84
C ASP A 49 13.17 14.79 -13.08
N LYS A 50 12.66 13.60 -13.42
CA LYS A 50 11.87 13.39 -14.65
C LYS A 50 10.46 12.91 -14.32
N PRO A 51 9.44 13.41 -15.06
CA PRO A 51 8.09 12.92 -14.90
C PRO A 51 7.96 11.44 -15.26
N PHE A 52 6.98 10.79 -14.70
CA PHE A 52 6.51 9.46 -15.09
C PHE A 52 5.18 9.56 -15.83
N LEU A 53 4.85 8.53 -16.60
CA LEU A 53 3.58 8.39 -17.30
C LEU A 53 2.65 7.51 -16.49
N ILE A 54 1.41 7.93 -16.32
CA ILE A 54 0.32 7.08 -15.82
C ILE A 54 -0.61 6.75 -16.96
N GLN A 55 -0.97 5.49 -17.08
CA GLN A 55 -1.99 5.01 -17.99
C GLN A 55 -3.16 4.45 -17.17
N ASP A 56 -4.37 4.93 -17.44
CA ASP A 56 -5.60 4.48 -16.79
C ASP A 56 -6.23 3.25 -17.48
N GLU A 57 -7.34 2.75 -16.94
CA GLU A 57 -8.13 1.64 -17.49
C GLU A 57 -8.63 1.86 -18.93
N ASN A 58 -8.70 3.10 -19.39
CA ASN A 58 -9.11 3.49 -20.74
C ASN A 58 -7.91 3.72 -21.68
N ASN A 59 -6.69 3.35 -21.26
CA ASN A 59 -5.44 3.64 -21.94
C ASN A 59 -5.18 5.14 -22.16
N GLN A 60 -5.76 6.00 -21.33
CA GLN A 60 -5.43 7.42 -21.35
C GLN A 60 -4.14 7.66 -20.58
N GLU A 61 -3.23 8.35 -21.24
CA GLU A 61 -1.91 8.64 -20.72
C GLU A 61 -1.81 10.05 -20.15
N GLN A 62 -1.24 10.16 -18.97
CA GLN A 62 -0.97 11.43 -18.30
C GLN A 62 0.46 11.49 -17.77
N HIS A 63 1.22 12.52 -18.14
CA HIS A 63 2.51 12.81 -17.52
C HIS A 63 2.33 13.46 -16.15
N CYS A 64 2.96 12.86 -15.14
CA CYS A 64 2.87 13.30 -13.75
C CYS A 64 4.26 13.43 -13.12
N GLN A 65 4.40 14.40 -12.22
CA GLN A 65 5.55 14.51 -11.32
C GLN A 65 5.18 14.20 -9.87
N GLY A 66 3.89 14.26 -9.54
CA GLY A 66 3.34 13.86 -8.26
C GLY A 66 1.86 13.56 -8.37
N ILE A 67 1.41 12.46 -7.77
CA ILE A 67 0.02 12.03 -7.81
C ILE A 67 -0.36 11.26 -6.55
N ILE A 68 -1.61 11.39 -6.15
CA ILE A 68 -2.27 10.53 -5.18
C ILE A 68 -3.19 9.59 -5.95
N LEU A 69 -3.05 8.29 -5.69
CA LEU A 69 -3.88 7.22 -6.25
C LEU A 69 -4.74 6.62 -5.14
N GLY A 70 -6.04 6.54 -5.38
CA GLY A 70 -6.99 5.90 -4.48
C GLY A 70 -6.82 4.39 -4.37
N PRO A 71 -7.57 3.72 -3.48
CA PRO A 71 -7.54 2.28 -3.35
C PRO A 71 -8.16 1.58 -4.57
N ASN A 72 -7.77 0.29 -4.77
CA ASN A 72 -8.31 -0.58 -5.83
C ASN A 72 -8.12 -0.06 -7.27
N MET A 73 -7.03 0.63 -7.53
CA MET A 73 -6.62 1.06 -8.88
C MET A 73 -6.05 -0.13 -9.66
N ASN A 74 -6.93 -1.01 -10.12
CA ASN A 74 -6.56 -2.32 -10.66
C ASN A 74 -5.91 -2.26 -12.05
N ASP A 75 -6.29 -1.26 -12.84
CA ASP A 75 -5.90 -1.15 -14.26
C ASP A 75 -5.08 0.12 -14.53
N THR A 76 -4.40 0.62 -13.48
CA THR A 76 -3.51 1.78 -13.61
C THR A 76 -2.07 1.33 -13.64
N SER A 77 -1.36 1.62 -14.71
CA SER A 77 0.08 1.39 -14.84
C SER A 77 0.88 2.69 -14.71
N ILE A 78 2.10 2.55 -14.19
CA ILE A 78 3.06 3.66 -14.08
C ILE A 78 4.26 3.31 -14.95
N HIS A 79 4.57 4.14 -15.91
CA HIS A 79 5.71 3.99 -16.79
C HIS A 79 6.74 5.08 -16.47
N ALA A 80 7.92 4.68 -16.03
CA ALA A 80 9.02 5.60 -15.72
C ALA A 80 10.29 5.14 -16.46
N ILE A 81 10.86 6.01 -17.29
CA ILE A 81 12.05 5.72 -18.08
C ILE A 81 13.19 6.62 -17.60
N ASN A 82 14.29 6.03 -17.17
CA ASN A 82 15.45 6.75 -16.63
C ASN A 82 15.04 7.79 -15.57
N SER A 83 14.13 7.43 -14.67
CA SER A 83 13.57 8.28 -13.65
C SER A 83 13.60 7.57 -12.30
N GLU A 84 13.78 8.34 -11.26
CA GLU A 84 13.58 7.88 -9.88
C GLU A 84 12.16 8.20 -9.45
N THR A 85 11.53 7.27 -8.75
CA THR A 85 10.24 7.51 -8.10
C THR A 85 10.32 7.13 -6.64
N THR A 86 9.64 7.93 -5.82
CA THR A 86 9.37 7.62 -4.41
C THR A 86 7.89 7.32 -4.28
N THR A 87 7.58 6.17 -3.74
CA THR A 87 6.21 5.72 -3.51
C THR A 87 5.98 5.51 -2.03
N PHE A 88 4.89 6.07 -1.52
CA PHE A 88 4.37 5.80 -0.19
C PHE A 88 2.97 5.21 -0.30
N ASP A 89 2.71 4.20 0.49
CA ASP A 89 1.37 3.63 0.64
C ASP A 89 0.92 3.72 2.10
N ALA A 90 -0.31 4.16 2.29
CA ALA A 90 -1.00 4.14 3.57
C ALA A 90 -2.18 3.17 3.49
N PHE A 91 -2.19 2.14 4.34
CA PHE A 91 -3.27 1.17 4.39
C PHE A 91 -4.51 1.74 5.10
N ILE A 92 -5.70 1.24 4.73
CA ILE A 92 -7.02 1.73 5.17
C ILE A 92 -7.21 1.85 6.69
N THR A 93 -6.38 1.18 7.49
CA THR A 93 -6.43 1.26 8.96
C THR A 93 -5.61 2.41 9.53
N THR A 94 -4.80 3.10 8.72
CA THR A 94 -3.93 4.18 9.17
C THR A 94 -4.62 5.55 9.11
N PRO A 95 -4.31 6.49 10.00
CA PRO A 95 -4.79 7.86 9.89
C PRO A 95 -4.42 8.51 8.55
N ALA A 96 -3.18 8.29 8.08
CA ALA A 96 -2.68 8.82 6.80
C ALA A 96 -3.54 8.41 5.60
N TYR A 97 -4.12 7.20 5.61
CA TYR A 97 -5.07 6.78 4.57
C TYR A 97 -6.27 7.73 4.49
N TRP A 98 -6.88 8.08 5.62
CA TRP A 98 -8.07 8.92 5.66
C TRP A 98 -7.76 10.38 5.32
N ASP A 99 -6.59 10.86 5.75
CA ASP A 99 -6.10 12.19 5.38
C ASP A 99 -5.95 12.29 3.85
N LEU A 100 -5.25 11.33 3.22
CA LEU A 100 -5.07 11.27 1.76
C LEU A 100 -6.40 11.08 1.02
N MET A 101 -7.28 10.20 1.50
CA MET A 101 -8.62 10.00 0.91
C MET A 101 -9.45 11.27 0.89
N SER A 102 -9.33 12.10 1.93
CA SER A 102 -10.04 13.38 2.00
C SER A 102 -9.62 14.34 0.87
N THR A 103 -8.35 14.28 0.46
CA THR A 103 -7.81 15.13 -0.60
C THR A 103 -8.27 14.72 -1.99
N LEU A 104 -8.65 13.45 -2.18
CA LEU A 104 -9.19 12.95 -3.44
C LEU A 104 -10.59 13.48 -3.74
N ASN A 105 -11.32 13.94 -2.71
CA ASN A 105 -12.65 14.53 -2.85
C ASN A 105 -13.64 13.71 -3.70
N GLY A 106 -13.56 12.37 -3.59
CA GLY A 106 -14.39 11.42 -4.34
C GLY A 106 -13.82 10.98 -5.69
N GLU A 107 -12.72 11.58 -6.14
CA GLU A 107 -12.02 11.16 -7.36
C GLU A 107 -11.12 9.95 -7.07
N GLN A 108 -10.78 9.21 -8.12
CA GLN A 108 -9.87 8.06 -8.04
C GLN A 108 -8.40 8.48 -7.97
N THR A 109 -8.07 9.61 -8.56
CA THR A 109 -6.70 10.13 -8.63
C THR A 109 -6.68 11.64 -8.46
N ARG A 110 -5.57 12.18 -7.94
CA ARG A 110 -5.33 13.63 -7.88
C ARG A 110 -3.85 13.95 -8.11
N SER A 111 -3.57 14.70 -9.16
CA SER A 111 -2.24 15.26 -9.37
C SER A 111 -1.93 16.37 -8.37
N PHE A 112 -0.65 16.54 -8.06
CA PHE A 112 -0.20 17.60 -7.15
C PHE A 112 -0.36 18.96 -7.78
N THR A 113 -0.68 19.93 -6.95
CA THR A 113 -0.51 21.35 -7.31
C THR A 113 0.98 21.70 -7.42
N PRO A 114 1.37 22.77 -8.14
CA PRO A 114 2.77 23.19 -8.23
C PRO A 114 3.42 23.43 -6.85
N THR A 115 2.66 23.93 -5.87
CA THR A 115 3.14 24.19 -4.52
C THR A 115 3.41 22.90 -3.75
N GLU A 116 2.50 21.92 -3.84
CA GLU A 116 2.66 20.59 -3.24
C GLU A 116 3.86 19.86 -3.85
N LEU A 117 3.97 19.90 -5.18
CA LEU A 117 5.07 19.28 -5.89
C LEU A 117 6.43 19.84 -5.45
N LEU A 118 6.56 21.16 -5.38
CA LEU A 118 7.81 21.80 -4.92
C LEU A 118 8.18 21.38 -3.50
N LYS A 119 7.21 21.32 -2.59
CA LYS A 119 7.44 20.90 -1.20
C LYS A 119 7.86 19.44 -1.11
N THR A 120 7.12 18.54 -1.76
CA THR A 120 7.34 17.09 -1.69
C THR A 120 8.63 16.68 -2.41
N GLN A 121 8.96 17.25 -3.56
CA GLN A 121 10.23 17.02 -4.25
C GLN A 121 11.42 17.46 -3.41
N LYS A 122 11.36 18.63 -2.75
CA LYS A 122 12.43 19.07 -1.85
C LYS A 122 12.68 18.07 -0.75
N LEU A 123 11.62 17.57 -0.09
CA LEU A 123 11.70 16.54 0.95
C LEU A 123 12.30 15.23 0.43
N CYS A 124 11.86 14.77 -0.74
CA CYS A 124 12.39 13.56 -1.36
C CYS A 124 13.85 13.71 -1.80
N ASN A 125 14.23 14.84 -2.42
CA ASN A 125 15.58 15.06 -2.91
C ASN A 125 16.62 15.04 -1.79
N GLU A 126 16.28 15.51 -0.59
CA GLU A 126 17.15 15.40 0.59
C GLU A 126 17.38 13.93 0.98
N SER A 127 16.45 13.04 0.64
CA SER A 127 16.48 11.60 0.92
C SER A 127 17.13 10.77 -0.19
N PHE A 128 17.16 11.24 -1.43
CA PHE A 128 17.63 10.45 -2.59
C PHE A 128 19.09 10.03 -2.51
N ASN A 129 19.95 10.84 -1.87
CA ASN A 129 21.38 10.60 -1.78
C ASN A 129 21.82 9.86 -0.50
N LYS A 130 20.88 9.44 0.35
CA LYS A 130 21.17 8.81 1.63
C LYS A 130 20.38 7.53 1.81
N GLU A 131 20.96 6.57 2.49
CA GLU A 131 20.21 5.44 3.04
C GLU A 131 19.48 5.93 4.29
N LEU A 132 18.15 5.93 4.23
CA LEU A 132 17.33 6.40 5.34
C LEU A 132 17.10 5.27 6.34
N SER A 133 17.22 5.60 7.62
CA SER A 133 16.73 4.73 8.67
C SER A 133 15.19 4.71 8.66
N GLN A 134 14.60 3.70 9.29
CA GLN A 134 13.16 3.57 9.42
C GLN A 134 12.49 4.81 10.02
N ILE A 135 13.06 5.37 11.10
CA ILE A 135 12.55 6.60 11.73
C ILE A 135 12.56 7.77 10.75
N GLN A 136 13.62 7.88 9.93
CA GLN A 136 13.70 8.92 8.92
C GLN A 136 12.67 8.73 7.80
N ILE A 137 12.39 7.48 7.40
CA ILE A 137 11.35 7.18 6.40
C ILE A 137 9.96 7.53 6.94
N ALA A 138 9.65 7.15 8.17
CA ALA A 138 8.39 7.50 8.81
C ALA A 138 8.21 9.02 8.93
N SER A 139 9.26 9.74 9.39
CA SER A 139 9.26 11.20 9.47
C SER A 139 9.13 11.87 8.10
N LEU A 140 9.77 11.32 7.07
CA LEU A 140 9.61 11.80 5.69
C LEU A 140 8.17 11.64 5.22
N PHE A 141 7.56 10.47 5.47
CA PHE A 141 6.17 10.23 5.12
C PHE A 141 5.22 11.20 5.83
N ASP A 142 5.38 11.41 7.14
CA ASP A 142 4.61 12.40 7.88
C ASP A 142 4.74 13.80 7.27
N SER A 143 5.93 14.21 6.90
CA SER A 143 6.18 15.50 6.24
C SER A 143 5.51 15.60 4.86
N ILE A 144 5.44 14.50 4.11
CA ILE A 144 4.71 14.42 2.84
C ILE A 144 3.20 14.55 3.08
N ILE A 145 2.65 13.86 4.09
CA ILE A 145 1.23 13.99 4.45
C ILE A 145 0.91 15.44 4.85
N ASP A 146 1.75 16.08 5.66
CA ASP A 146 1.57 17.50 6.03
C ASP A 146 1.65 18.47 4.85
N ALA A 147 2.39 18.10 3.80
CA ALA A 147 2.47 18.91 2.59
C ALA A 147 1.26 18.77 1.68
N LEU A 148 0.55 17.63 1.74
CA LEU A 148 -0.53 17.25 0.84
C LEU A 148 -1.92 17.39 1.46
N CYS A 149 -2.03 17.26 2.79
CA CYS A 149 -3.30 17.14 3.50
C CYS A 149 -3.47 18.24 4.54
N ASP A 150 -4.71 18.69 4.72
CA ASP A 150 -5.10 19.41 5.91
C ASP A 150 -5.55 18.38 6.97
N ARG A 151 -4.68 18.10 7.96
CA ARG A 151 -4.93 17.09 9.02
C ARG A 151 -6.08 17.44 9.99
N ASN A 152 -6.80 18.53 9.74
CA ASN A 152 -7.92 18.94 10.58
C ASN A 152 -9.22 18.16 10.30
N ILE A 153 -9.24 17.26 9.32
CA ILE A 153 -10.43 16.51 8.92
C ILE A 153 -10.32 15.07 9.44
N ALA A 154 -10.44 14.86 10.74
CA ALA A 154 -10.54 13.50 11.29
C ALA A 154 -11.90 12.89 10.89
N LYS A 155 -11.92 11.89 10.02
CA LYS A 155 -13.12 11.08 9.78
C LYS A 155 -13.44 10.28 11.04
N LYS A 156 -14.60 10.50 11.61
CA LYS A 156 -15.10 9.69 12.71
C LYS A 156 -15.89 8.51 12.13
N ASN A 157 -15.32 7.31 12.23
CA ASN A 157 -16.01 6.10 11.79
C ASN A 157 -17.15 5.70 12.74
N ASP A 158 -18.09 4.88 12.26
CA ASP A 158 -19.09 4.24 13.12
C ASP A 158 -18.38 3.30 14.11
N LEU A 159 -18.60 3.47 15.41
CA LEU A 159 -17.96 2.69 16.48
C LEU A 159 -18.13 1.17 16.32
N ARG A 160 -19.23 0.74 15.70
CA ARG A 160 -19.45 -0.69 15.40
C ARG A 160 -18.48 -1.20 14.34
N ILE A 161 -18.12 -0.36 13.39
CA ILE A 161 -17.13 -0.72 12.35
C ILE A 161 -15.73 -0.68 12.93
N GLU A 162 -15.41 0.24 13.83
CA GLU A 162 -14.14 0.22 14.56
C GLU A 162 -13.98 -1.10 15.35
N GLU A 163 -15.05 -1.55 16.02
CA GLU A 163 -15.04 -2.83 16.73
C GLU A 163 -14.87 -4.03 15.77
N VAL A 164 -15.51 -4.01 14.60
CA VAL A 164 -15.31 -5.05 13.57
C VAL A 164 -13.86 -5.06 13.09
N CYS A 165 -13.27 -3.91 12.82
CA CYS A 165 -11.87 -3.81 12.42
C CYS A 165 -10.94 -4.37 13.51
N ARG A 166 -11.16 -3.99 14.78
CA ARG A 166 -10.40 -4.50 15.92
C ARG A 166 -10.47 -6.03 16.03
N LEU A 167 -11.66 -6.60 15.91
CA LEU A 167 -11.84 -8.06 15.93
C LEU A 167 -11.10 -8.77 14.78
N ILE A 168 -11.11 -8.18 13.58
CA ILE A 168 -10.37 -8.71 12.43
C ILE A 168 -8.86 -8.65 12.68
N GLU A 169 -8.39 -7.62 13.35
CA GLU A 169 -7.00 -7.47 13.73
C GLU A 169 -6.53 -8.52 14.75
N GLU A 170 -7.37 -8.84 15.72
CA GLU A 170 -7.02 -9.72 16.84
C GLU A 170 -7.08 -11.21 16.50
N HIS A 171 -7.83 -11.62 15.47
CA HIS A 171 -8.08 -13.02 15.16
C HIS A 171 -7.47 -13.45 13.82
N PRO A 172 -7.00 -14.70 13.68
CA PRO A 172 -6.61 -15.27 12.39
C PRO A 172 -7.81 -15.28 11.41
N ALA A 173 -7.53 -15.15 10.11
CA ALA A 173 -8.61 -15.00 9.11
C ALA A 173 -9.56 -16.21 9.04
N ASN A 174 -9.10 -17.42 9.34
CA ASN A 174 -9.91 -18.65 9.37
C ASN A 174 -10.88 -18.73 10.55
N GLU A 175 -10.66 -17.97 11.60
CA GLU A 175 -11.56 -17.89 12.76
C GLU A 175 -12.65 -16.81 12.57
N ILE A 176 -12.48 -15.93 11.58
CA ILE A 176 -13.38 -14.82 11.31
C ILE A 176 -14.49 -15.27 10.37
N THR A 177 -15.71 -15.32 10.88
CA THR A 177 -16.91 -15.48 10.05
C THR A 177 -17.75 -14.20 10.08
N ILE A 178 -18.48 -13.93 8.99
CA ILE A 178 -19.37 -12.75 8.96
C ILE A 178 -20.44 -12.84 10.06
N LYS A 179 -20.90 -14.07 10.35
CA LYS A 179 -21.85 -14.34 11.42
C LYS A 179 -21.26 -13.98 12.79
N PHE A 180 -20.01 -14.34 13.04
CA PHE A 180 -19.29 -13.98 14.28
C PHE A 180 -19.23 -12.46 14.45
N LEU A 181 -18.73 -11.74 13.43
CA LEU A 181 -18.61 -10.29 13.46
C LEU A 181 -19.97 -9.59 13.63
N ALA A 182 -20.99 -10.02 12.88
CA ALA A 182 -22.32 -9.46 12.96
C ALA A 182 -22.95 -9.66 14.35
N GLY A 183 -22.73 -10.82 14.97
CA GLY A 183 -23.18 -11.11 16.32
C GLY A 183 -22.53 -10.21 17.37
N LYS A 184 -21.24 -9.88 17.22
CA LYS A 184 -20.52 -9.00 18.16
C LYS A 184 -21.06 -7.57 18.21
N ILE A 185 -21.61 -7.07 17.10
CA ILE A 185 -22.14 -5.71 16.99
C ILE A 185 -23.68 -5.67 16.88
N ASN A 186 -24.35 -6.78 17.16
CA ASN A 186 -25.81 -6.90 17.14
C ASN A 186 -26.46 -6.49 15.80
N LEU A 187 -25.86 -6.89 14.67
CA LEU A 187 -26.42 -6.69 13.33
C LEU A 187 -26.66 -8.03 12.63
N SER A 188 -27.51 -8.00 11.58
CA SER A 188 -27.55 -9.10 10.62
C SER A 188 -26.33 -9.07 9.71
N GLU A 189 -25.94 -10.21 9.14
CA GLU A 189 -24.80 -10.30 8.22
C GLU A 189 -24.93 -9.35 7.01
N SER A 190 -26.15 -9.25 6.46
CA SER A 190 -26.42 -8.32 5.34
C SER A 190 -26.25 -6.87 5.74
N ARG A 191 -26.73 -6.50 6.94
CA ARG A 191 -26.59 -5.12 7.45
C ARG A 191 -25.14 -4.79 7.76
N LEU A 192 -24.38 -5.72 8.36
CA LEU A 192 -22.94 -5.54 8.56
C LEU A 192 -22.22 -5.28 7.23
N ARG A 193 -22.43 -6.12 6.20
CA ARG A 193 -21.79 -5.94 4.88
C ARG A 193 -22.08 -4.56 4.28
N ALA A 194 -23.36 -4.14 4.34
CA ALA A 194 -23.77 -2.84 3.81
C ALA A 194 -23.13 -1.69 4.58
N LEU A 195 -23.16 -1.72 5.92
CA LEU A 195 -22.56 -0.69 6.77
C LEU A 195 -21.05 -0.64 6.59
N PHE A 196 -20.38 -1.81 6.56
CA PHE A 196 -18.94 -1.89 6.35
C PHE A 196 -18.53 -1.28 5.00
N LYS A 197 -19.25 -1.63 3.92
CA LYS A 197 -18.98 -1.06 2.60
C LYS A 197 -19.22 0.46 2.55
N GLN A 198 -20.23 0.94 3.25
CA GLN A 198 -20.52 2.38 3.36
C GLN A 198 -19.40 3.13 4.09
N GLU A 199 -18.95 2.61 5.23
CA GLU A 199 -17.95 3.26 6.08
C GLU A 199 -16.53 3.14 5.53
N MET A 200 -16.15 1.90 5.09
CA MET A 200 -14.79 1.56 4.70
C MET A 200 -14.55 1.63 3.18
N GLN A 201 -15.58 1.93 2.37
CA GLN A 201 -15.51 2.02 0.91
C GLN A 201 -15.00 0.73 0.23
N CYS A 202 -15.00 -0.40 0.91
CA CYS A 202 -14.53 -1.68 0.39
C CYS A 202 -15.38 -2.86 0.90
N ALA A 203 -15.27 -4.02 0.23
CA ALA A 203 -15.92 -5.23 0.69
C ALA A 203 -15.24 -5.78 1.96
N LEU A 204 -16.04 -6.22 2.95
CA LEU A 204 -15.55 -6.79 4.20
C LEU A 204 -14.60 -7.99 3.98
N SER A 205 -14.89 -8.86 3.01
CA SER A 205 -14.02 -10.01 2.67
C SER A 205 -12.66 -9.58 2.10
N LEU A 206 -12.61 -8.48 1.34
CA LEU A 206 -11.38 -7.92 0.84
C LEU A 206 -10.54 -7.33 1.99
N TYR A 207 -11.20 -6.65 2.92
CA TYR A 207 -10.54 -6.11 4.13
C TYR A 207 -9.91 -7.22 4.96
N ILE A 208 -10.66 -8.28 5.31
CA ILE A 208 -10.17 -9.44 6.07
C ILE A 208 -8.93 -10.04 5.39
N ARG A 209 -8.98 -10.24 4.06
CA ARG A 209 -7.87 -10.81 3.31
C ARG A 209 -6.63 -9.90 3.32
N ASN A 210 -6.81 -8.60 3.16
CA ASN A 210 -5.70 -7.64 3.19
C ASN A 210 -5.05 -7.58 4.58
N VAL A 211 -5.85 -7.56 5.66
CA VAL A 211 -5.33 -7.62 7.04
C VAL A 211 -4.56 -8.90 7.28
N ALA A 212 -5.05 -10.05 6.79
CA ALA A 212 -4.34 -11.32 6.92
C ALA A 212 -2.97 -11.30 6.23
N VAL A 213 -2.84 -10.68 5.04
CA VAL A 213 -1.53 -10.49 4.37
C VAL A 213 -0.62 -9.62 5.23
N TRP A 214 -1.12 -8.49 5.75
CA TRP A 214 -0.33 -7.61 6.61
C TRP A 214 0.21 -8.33 7.86
N LYS A 215 -0.57 -9.23 8.45
CA LYS A 215 -0.14 -10.02 9.62
C LYS A 215 1.05 -10.93 9.33
N THR A 216 1.22 -11.39 8.10
CA THR A 216 2.37 -12.25 7.75
C THR A 216 3.69 -11.48 7.71
N LEU A 217 3.68 -10.18 7.40
CA LEU A 217 4.89 -9.40 7.22
C LEU A 217 5.80 -9.35 8.47
N PRO A 218 5.28 -9.07 9.68
CA PRO A 218 6.11 -9.11 10.90
C PRO A 218 6.67 -10.50 11.21
N MET A 219 5.93 -11.57 10.88
CA MET A 219 6.37 -12.95 11.08
C MET A 219 7.54 -13.28 10.16
N LEU A 220 7.41 -12.92 8.86
CA LEU A 220 8.48 -13.06 7.87
C LEU A 220 9.73 -12.25 8.26
N ALA A 221 9.54 -11.03 8.77
CA ALA A 221 10.62 -10.19 9.27
C ALA A 221 11.39 -10.83 10.45
N LYS A 222 10.70 -11.62 11.28
CA LYS A 222 11.29 -12.36 12.40
C LYS A 222 11.88 -13.71 11.98
N GLY A 223 11.84 -14.07 10.69
CA GLY A 223 12.44 -15.27 10.14
C GLY A 223 11.51 -16.46 9.99
N SER A 224 10.19 -16.32 10.19
CA SER A 224 9.22 -17.37 9.85
C SER A 224 9.26 -17.66 8.35
N ASN A 225 9.06 -18.90 7.96
CA ASN A 225 8.88 -19.24 6.56
C ASN A 225 7.45 -18.90 6.09
N PHE A 226 7.23 -18.88 4.76
CA PHE A 226 5.93 -18.54 4.19
C PHE A 226 4.80 -19.45 4.62
N THR A 227 5.06 -20.73 4.81
CA THR A 227 4.04 -21.71 5.21
C THR A 227 3.58 -21.46 6.64
N GLU A 228 4.51 -21.22 7.54
CA GLU A 228 4.23 -20.88 8.94
C GLU A 228 3.44 -19.56 9.04
N ALA A 229 3.96 -18.50 8.41
CA ALA A 229 3.31 -17.19 8.43
C ALA A 229 1.89 -17.23 7.83
N ALA A 230 1.70 -17.95 6.70
CA ALA A 230 0.39 -18.11 6.08
C ALA A 230 -0.59 -18.85 6.99
N HIS A 231 -0.15 -19.95 7.62
CA HIS A 231 -0.99 -20.74 8.51
C HIS A 231 -1.40 -19.93 9.77
N GLU A 232 -0.45 -19.22 10.38
CA GLU A 232 -0.70 -18.40 11.57
C GLU A 232 -1.62 -17.21 11.28
N ALA A 233 -1.52 -16.61 10.07
CA ALA A 233 -2.44 -15.57 9.61
C ALA A 233 -3.83 -16.09 9.21
N GLY A 234 -4.02 -17.42 9.20
CA GLY A 234 -5.31 -18.07 8.93
C GLY A 234 -5.60 -18.33 7.46
N PHE A 235 -4.57 -18.42 6.60
CA PHE A 235 -4.74 -18.91 5.24
C PHE A 235 -4.89 -20.45 5.22
N HIS A 236 -5.79 -20.93 4.36
CA HIS A 236 -6.06 -22.34 4.24
C HIS A 236 -4.85 -23.15 3.71
N ASP A 237 -4.17 -22.59 2.73
CA ASP A 237 -3.00 -23.17 2.09
C ASP A 237 -2.10 -22.09 1.50
N LEU A 238 -0.87 -22.50 1.11
CA LEU A 238 0.12 -21.60 0.54
C LEU A 238 -0.31 -21.00 -0.81
N SER A 239 -1.14 -21.72 -1.59
CA SER A 239 -1.67 -21.22 -2.86
C SER A 239 -2.68 -20.10 -2.65
N HIS A 240 -3.53 -20.23 -1.62
CA HIS A 240 -4.45 -19.16 -1.22
C HIS A 240 -3.66 -17.92 -0.74
N TYR A 241 -2.64 -18.13 0.10
CA TYR A 241 -1.75 -17.07 0.55
C TYR A 241 -1.05 -16.38 -0.65
N SER A 242 -0.44 -17.15 -1.56
CA SER A 242 0.28 -16.60 -2.71
C SER A 242 -0.62 -15.73 -3.61
N ARG A 243 -1.86 -16.16 -3.84
CA ARG A 243 -2.85 -15.35 -4.58
C ARG A 243 -3.22 -14.07 -3.83
N ALA A 244 -3.34 -14.14 -2.50
CA ALA A 244 -3.63 -12.95 -1.69
C ALA A 244 -2.46 -11.95 -1.72
N VAL A 245 -1.22 -12.45 -1.59
CA VAL A 245 0.00 -11.63 -1.70
C VAL A 245 0.13 -11.02 -3.09
N ALA A 246 -0.06 -11.80 -4.16
CA ALA A 246 0.00 -11.28 -5.52
C ALA A 246 -1.04 -10.17 -5.75
N GLY A 247 -2.28 -10.34 -5.28
CA GLY A 247 -3.29 -9.29 -5.34
C GLY A 247 -2.97 -8.07 -4.45
N PHE A 248 -2.14 -8.24 -3.42
CA PHE A 248 -1.75 -7.17 -2.52
C PHE A 248 -0.51 -6.41 -2.98
N THR A 249 0.52 -7.11 -3.47
CA THR A 249 1.83 -6.53 -3.85
C THR A 249 2.02 -6.36 -5.34
N GLY A 250 1.24 -7.07 -6.17
CA GLY A 250 1.47 -7.21 -7.61
C GLY A 250 2.51 -8.27 -7.98
N GLY A 251 3.12 -8.96 -7.01
CA GLY A 251 4.14 -9.98 -7.20
C GLY A 251 3.90 -11.23 -6.35
N SER A 252 4.63 -12.31 -6.61
CA SER A 252 4.57 -13.52 -5.80
C SER A 252 5.34 -13.37 -4.48
N PRO A 253 5.08 -14.21 -3.45
CA PRO A 253 5.88 -14.21 -2.23
C PRO A 253 7.38 -14.42 -2.48
N SER A 254 7.75 -15.16 -3.53
CA SER A 254 9.16 -15.38 -3.91
C SER A 254 9.82 -14.13 -4.49
N ASP A 255 9.07 -13.28 -5.17
CA ASP A 255 9.59 -12.03 -5.72
C ASP A 255 10.00 -11.06 -4.60
N ILE A 256 9.30 -11.14 -3.46
CA ILE A 256 9.59 -10.34 -2.26
C ILE A 256 10.97 -10.68 -1.67
N HIS A 257 11.50 -11.89 -1.92
CA HIS A 257 12.81 -12.36 -1.44
C HIS A 257 13.91 -12.44 -2.50
N SER A 258 13.67 -11.88 -3.68
CA SER A 258 14.71 -11.82 -4.71
C SER A 258 15.81 -10.82 -4.31
N GLU A 259 17.05 -11.03 -4.80
CA GLU A 259 18.18 -10.11 -4.55
C GLU A 259 17.92 -8.69 -5.12
N GLU A 260 16.94 -8.56 -6.01
CA GLU A 260 16.54 -7.29 -6.62
C GLU A 260 15.70 -6.42 -5.66
N PHE A 261 15.11 -7.04 -4.62
CA PHE A 261 14.33 -6.35 -3.60
C PHE A 261 15.04 -6.37 -2.25
N SER A 262 15.51 -5.23 -1.80
CA SER A 262 15.93 -5.08 -0.40
C SER A 262 14.69 -4.77 0.44
N LEU A 263 14.21 -5.77 1.20
CA LEU A 263 13.12 -5.60 2.14
C LEU A 263 13.66 -5.27 3.51
N THR A 264 13.18 -4.18 4.06
CA THR A 264 13.43 -3.84 5.47
C THR A 264 12.09 -3.72 6.18
N PHE A 265 11.96 -4.44 7.27
CA PHE A 265 10.77 -4.38 8.10
C PHE A 265 11.08 -3.58 9.36
N GLY A 266 10.34 -2.55 9.59
CA GLY A 266 10.36 -1.81 10.81
C GLY A 266 9.02 -1.92 11.50
N PHE A 267 8.93 -2.89 12.40
CA PHE A 267 7.82 -2.97 13.32
C PHE A 267 8.34 -2.54 14.68
N ASP A 268 7.62 -1.64 15.35
CA ASP A 268 7.89 -1.35 16.75
C ASP A 268 7.79 -2.65 17.53
N THR A 269 8.95 -3.11 18.02
CA THR A 269 9.02 -4.17 19.00
C THR A 269 8.74 -3.53 20.36
N THR A 270 7.49 -3.14 20.59
CA THR A 270 6.99 -2.87 21.94
C THR A 270 6.43 -4.15 22.52
#